data_52e47090065092acf236063a209a73f1
#
_entry.id   52e47090065092acf236063a209a73f1
#
_cell.length_a   1.000
_cell.length_b   1.000
_cell.length_c   1.000
_cell.angle_alpha   90.00
_cell.angle_beta   90.00
_cell.angle_gamma   90.00
#
_symmetry.space_group_name_H-M   'P 1'
#
loop_
_entity.id
_entity.type
_entity.pdbx_description
1 polymer ?
#
loop_
_entity_poly.entity_id
_entity_poly.type
_entity_poly.pdbx_seq_one_letter_code
_entity_poly.pdbx_strand_id
1 'polypeptide(L)'
;VAAKYFYDAAGKPWPVGHVLKNPELAEVLRGIAARGSAALLQGPLAQSIVDKVTRHANPGQMTLADLANYQPKRRAPLCHDLAAAGKTVEVCGFPPPSSGAIAVGQILGILAQTPAAAMKLDGAGLPTADWLHYYTEAARLAFADRAQYVADPDFVQPPAGSWMSLLEPAYLKSRAALIGAQSLKVAQPGQPGAVKTSLAPMADQPEYGTSHISIVDGHGNALAMTTTIEDAFGARQMVKGFLLNNELTDFSFAPAD
;
A
#
# COMPACT_ATOMS: atom_id res chain seq x y z
N VAL A 1 -13.44 9.81 -24.13
CA VAL A 1 -12.29 9.00 -24.56
C VAL A 1 -12.38 7.62 -23.94
N ALA A 2 -12.47 7.46 -22.62
CA ALA A 2 -12.54 6.16 -21.96
C ALA A 2 -13.71 5.27 -22.46
N ALA A 3 -14.90 5.84 -22.62
CA ALA A 3 -16.05 5.10 -23.10
C ALA A 3 -15.80 4.39 -24.45
N LYS A 4 -15.13 5.07 -25.40
CA LYS A 4 -14.79 4.47 -26.69
C LYS A 4 -13.76 3.35 -26.60
N TYR A 5 -13.00 3.29 -25.54
CA TYR A 5 -12.00 2.26 -25.31
C TYR A 5 -12.62 1.01 -24.65
N PHE A 6 -13.48 1.21 -23.64
CA PHE A 6 -14.05 0.11 -22.87
C PHE A 6 -15.41 -0.39 -23.40
N TYR A 7 -16.09 0.37 -24.25
CA TYR A 7 -17.43 0.07 -24.73
C TYR A 7 -17.52 0.17 -26.25
N ASP A 8 -18.44 -0.59 -26.82
CA ASP A 8 -18.81 -0.53 -28.25
C ASP A 8 -19.62 0.74 -28.58
N ALA A 9 -20.00 0.88 -29.84
CA ALA A 9 -20.78 2.03 -30.30
C ALA A 9 -22.21 2.09 -29.70
N ALA A 10 -22.73 0.97 -29.21
CA ALA A 10 -24.01 0.88 -28.53
C ALA A 10 -23.88 1.11 -27.00
N GLY A 11 -22.69 1.38 -26.48
CA GLY A 11 -22.43 1.59 -25.07
C GLY A 11 -22.40 0.30 -24.24
N LYS A 12 -22.24 -0.86 -24.88
CA LYS A 12 -22.09 -2.15 -24.20
C LYS A 12 -20.61 -2.48 -24.01
N PRO A 13 -20.21 -3.11 -22.90
CA PRO A 13 -18.86 -3.62 -22.74
C PRO A 13 -18.46 -4.54 -23.90
N TRP A 14 -17.20 -4.47 -24.31
CA TRP A 14 -16.67 -5.39 -25.30
C TRP A 14 -16.84 -6.84 -24.85
N PRO A 15 -17.20 -7.76 -25.75
CA PRO A 15 -17.35 -9.17 -25.41
C PRO A 15 -16.01 -9.81 -25.08
N VAL A 16 -16.06 -10.91 -24.32
CA VAL A 16 -14.88 -11.74 -24.06
C VAL A 16 -14.24 -12.19 -25.38
N GLY A 17 -12.92 -12.06 -25.47
CA GLY A 17 -12.15 -12.35 -26.69
C GLY A 17 -11.95 -11.14 -27.62
N HIS A 18 -12.57 -9.99 -27.35
CA HIS A 18 -12.28 -8.76 -28.09
C HIS A 18 -10.84 -8.32 -27.84
N VAL A 19 -10.11 -8.05 -28.94
CA VAL A 19 -8.73 -7.58 -28.87
C VAL A 19 -8.70 -6.06 -28.76
N LEU A 20 -8.45 -5.55 -27.56
CA LEU A 20 -8.26 -4.12 -27.34
C LEU A 20 -6.92 -3.66 -27.93
N LYS A 21 -6.96 -2.57 -28.70
CA LYS A 21 -5.77 -1.90 -29.23
C LYS A 21 -5.66 -0.50 -28.64
N ASN A 22 -4.49 -0.15 -28.14
CA ASN A 22 -4.24 1.12 -27.48
C ASN A 22 -2.99 1.81 -28.08
N PRO A 23 -3.10 2.40 -29.29
CA PRO A 23 -1.98 3.06 -29.94
C PRO A 23 -1.48 4.29 -29.17
N GLU A 24 -2.36 5.04 -28.49
CA GLU A 24 -1.97 6.20 -27.69
C GLU A 24 -1.05 5.78 -26.53
N LEU A 25 -1.41 4.71 -25.78
CA LEU A 25 -0.54 4.18 -24.72
C LEU A 25 0.77 3.64 -25.29
N ALA A 26 0.75 3.00 -26.45
CA ALA A 26 1.96 2.52 -27.09
C ALA A 26 2.93 3.67 -27.42
N GLU A 27 2.44 4.83 -27.84
CA GLU A 27 3.27 6.03 -28.05
C GLU A 27 3.86 6.56 -26.73
N VAL A 28 3.05 6.61 -25.67
CA VAL A 28 3.53 6.99 -24.32
C VAL A 28 4.66 6.07 -23.88
N LEU A 29 4.48 4.75 -23.98
CA LEU A 29 5.48 3.77 -23.58
C LEU A 29 6.77 3.86 -24.39
N ARG A 30 6.67 4.08 -25.72
CA ARG A 30 7.85 4.34 -26.57
C ARG A 30 8.56 5.64 -26.17
N GLY A 31 7.80 6.67 -25.85
CA GLY A 31 8.35 7.93 -25.34
C GLY A 31 9.13 7.75 -24.05
N ILE A 32 8.61 6.97 -23.11
CA ILE A 32 9.27 6.63 -21.85
C ILE A 32 10.52 5.77 -22.11
N ALA A 33 10.43 4.79 -22.99
CA ALA A 33 11.59 3.96 -23.35
C ALA A 33 12.74 4.77 -23.96
N ALA A 34 12.43 5.80 -24.75
CA ALA A 34 13.43 6.63 -25.41
C ALA A 34 14.01 7.75 -24.51
N ARG A 35 13.24 8.30 -23.58
CA ARG A 35 13.58 9.53 -22.84
C ARG A 35 13.46 9.38 -21.31
N GLY A 36 13.15 8.19 -20.81
CA GLY A 36 12.92 7.95 -19.39
C GLY A 36 11.71 8.71 -18.82
N SER A 37 11.74 8.98 -17.54
CA SER A 37 10.65 9.66 -16.81
C SER A 37 10.32 11.06 -17.35
N ALA A 38 11.28 11.75 -17.98
CA ALA A 38 11.05 13.08 -18.56
C ALA A 38 9.94 13.07 -19.62
N ALA A 39 9.73 11.93 -20.32
CA ALA A 39 8.65 11.79 -21.28
C ALA A 39 7.25 11.88 -20.66
N LEU A 40 7.11 11.48 -19.40
CA LEU A 40 5.87 11.53 -18.63
C LEU A 40 5.72 12.86 -17.88
N LEU A 41 6.80 13.32 -17.27
CA LEU A 41 6.78 14.41 -16.29
C LEU A 41 6.93 15.79 -16.94
N GLN A 42 7.28 15.87 -18.22
CA GLN A 42 7.54 17.13 -18.94
C GLN A 42 6.92 17.12 -20.33
N GLY A 43 6.78 18.31 -20.89
CA GLY A 43 6.32 18.50 -22.28
C GLY A 43 4.85 18.16 -22.53
N PRO A 44 4.49 17.74 -23.77
CA PRO A 44 3.09 17.64 -24.17
C PRO A 44 2.24 16.62 -23.42
N LEU A 45 2.86 15.53 -22.92
CA LEU A 45 2.14 14.53 -22.13
C LEU A 45 1.80 15.08 -20.74
N ALA A 46 2.76 15.70 -20.06
CA ALA A 46 2.53 16.39 -18.79
C ALA A 46 1.44 17.46 -18.92
N GLN A 47 1.47 18.26 -19.99
CA GLN A 47 0.44 19.24 -20.27
C GLN A 47 -0.95 18.57 -20.44
N SER A 48 -1.01 17.44 -21.15
CA SER A 48 -2.27 16.71 -21.34
C SER A 48 -2.83 16.16 -20.00
N ILE A 49 -1.96 15.78 -19.07
CA ILE A 49 -2.35 15.34 -17.72
C ILE A 49 -2.92 16.52 -16.93
N VAL A 50 -2.19 17.63 -16.88
CA VAL A 50 -2.60 18.85 -16.16
C VAL A 50 -3.91 19.38 -16.72
N ASP A 51 -4.03 19.48 -18.03
CA ASP A 51 -5.26 19.93 -18.69
C ASP A 51 -6.46 19.02 -18.35
N LYS A 52 -6.23 17.72 -18.25
CA LYS A 52 -7.28 16.75 -17.92
C LYS A 52 -7.78 16.94 -16.49
N VAL A 53 -6.88 17.16 -15.56
CA VAL A 53 -7.18 17.37 -14.13
C VAL A 53 -7.85 18.72 -13.90
N THR A 54 -7.29 19.79 -14.46
CA THR A 54 -7.75 21.17 -14.20
C THR A 54 -9.03 21.55 -14.94
N ARG A 55 -9.35 20.88 -16.06
CA ARG A 55 -10.60 21.11 -16.82
C ARG A 55 -11.70 20.12 -16.48
N HIS A 56 -11.55 19.33 -15.42
CA HIS A 56 -12.62 18.45 -14.97
C HIS A 56 -13.78 19.26 -14.36
N ALA A 57 -15.00 18.69 -14.32
CA ALA A 57 -16.17 19.33 -13.72
C ALA A 57 -15.96 19.64 -12.22
N ASN A 58 -15.17 18.78 -11.54
CA ASN A 58 -14.59 19.05 -10.23
C ASN A 58 -13.08 19.14 -10.42
N PRO A 59 -12.51 20.33 -10.63
CA PRO A 59 -11.12 20.48 -11.06
C PRO A 59 -10.14 20.27 -9.91
N GLY A 60 -9.04 19.56 -10.18
CA GLY A 60 -7.88 19.54 -9.31
C GLY A 60 -6.95 20.73 -9.56
N GLN A 61 -5.97 20.89 -8.68
CA GLN A 61 -5.03 22.02 -8.70
C GLN A 61 -3.62 21.66 -9.21
N MET A 62 -3.46 20.49 -9.81
CA MET A 62 -2.18 20.03 -10.33
C MET A 62 -1.59 21.00 -11.35
N THR A 63 -0.29 21.26 -11.25
CA THR A 63 0.47 22.12 -12.15
C THR A 63 1.56 21.34 -12.89
N LEU A 64 2.10 21.93 -13.95
CA LEU A 64 3.28 21.38 -14.64
C LEU A 64 4.51 21.33 -13.73
N ALA A 65 4.61 22.25 -12.78
CA ALA A 65 5.72 22.28 -11.82
C ALA A 65 5.66 21.08 -10.87
N ASP A 66 4.47 20.64 -10.45
CA ASP A 66 4.31 19.46 -9.59
C ASP A 66 4.84 18.21 -10.28
N LEU A 67 4.52 18.03 -11.57
CA LEU A 67 5.04 16.92 -12.37
C LEU A 67 6.55 17.03 -12.60
N ALA A 68 7.03 18.21 -13.02
CA ALA A 68 8.43 18.40 -13.36
C ALA A 68 9.37 18.28 -12.13
N ASN A 69 8.90 18.65 -10.95
CA ASN A 69 9.65 18.60 -9.69
C ASN A 69 9.52 17.24 -8.97
N TYR A 70 8.67 16.33 -9.45
CA TYR A 70 8.52 15.03 -8.83
C TYR A 70 9.82 14.24 -8.85
N GLN A 71 10.22 13.74 -7.69
CA GLN A 71 11.42 12.92 -7.53
C GLN A 71 11.04 11.61 -6.81
N PRO A 72 11.26 10.44 -7.42
CA PRO A 72 11.09 9.17 -6.74
C PRO A 72 12.08 9.07 -5.57
N LYS A 73 11.62 8.60 -4.42
CA LYS A 73 12.44 8.46 -3.22
C LYS A 73 13.04 7.07 -3.12
N ARG A 74 14.35 6.99 -2.93
CA ARG A 74 15.04 5.76 -2.56
C ARG A 74 15.13 5.69 -1.04
N ARG A 75 14.58 4.62 -0.45
CA ARG A 75 14.58 4.40 1.01
C ARG A 75 15.28 3.08 1.33
N ALA A 76 15.97 3.01 2.45
CA ALA A 76 16.52 1.76 2.95
C ALA A 76 15.36 0.83 3.37
N PRO A 77 15.43 -0.49 3.10
CA PRO A 77 14.42 -1.42 3.58
C PRO A 77 14.37 -1.42 5.12
N LEU A 78 13.19 -1.64 5.67
CA LEU A 78 13.01 -1.88 7.09
C LEU A 78 13.03 -3.39 7.31
N CYS A 79 14.00 -3.86 8.09
CA CYS A 79 14.20 -5.28 8.39
C CYS A 79 14.04 -5.55 9.88
N HIS A 80 13.56 -6.74 10.21
CA HIS A 80 13.46 -7.24 11.57
C HIS A 80 13.63 -8.75 11.61
N ASP A 81 14.13 -9.26 12.72
CA ASP A 81 14.30 -10.69 12.93
C ASP A 81 13.00 -11.33 13.43
N LEU A 82 12.68 -12.48 12.88
CA LEU A 82 11.56 -13.32 13.28
C LEU A 82 12.07 -14.70 13.64
N ALA A 83 11.76 -15.16 14.86
CA ALA A 83 11.97 -16.55 15.27
C ALA A 83 10.82 -17.41 14.73
N ALA A 84 11.12 -18.35 13.83
CA ALA A 84 10.15 -19.27 13.27
C ALA A 84 10.75 -20.67 13.11
N ALA A 85 10.04 -21.70 13.57
CA ALA A 85 10.43 -23.11 13.45
C ALA A 85 11.87 -23.42 13.92
N GLY A 86 12.31 -22.80 15.02
CA GLY A 86 13.64 -22.99 15.61
C GLY A 86 14.77 -22.28 14.83
N LYS A 87 14.44 -21.40 13.90
CA LYS A 87 15.39 -20.57 13.13
C LYS A 87 15.05 -19.10 13.32
N THR A 88 16.04 -18.24 13.16
CA THR A 88 15.83 -16.79 12.98
C THR A 88 15.88 -16.49 11.50
N VAL A 89 14.86 -15.81 11.00
CA VAL A 89 14.79 -15.30 9.62
C VAL A 89 14.67 -13.79 9.67
N GLU A 90 15.43 -13.13 8.82
CA GLU A 90 15.29 -11.68 8.63
C GLU A 90 14.14 -11.42 7.65
N VAL A 91 13.19 -10.58 8.05
CA VAL A 91 12.06 -10.15 7.23
C VAL A 91 12.24 -8.68 6.89
N CYS A 92 12.34 -8.40 5.61
CA CYS A 92 12.53 -7.04 5.10
C CYS A 92 11.35 -6.60 4.23
N GLY A 93 11.03 -5.33 4.25
CA GLY A 93 10.01 -4.75 3.39
C GLY A 93 10.18 -3.25 3.22
N PHE A 94 9.27 -2.64 2.47
CA PHE A 94 9.27 -1.19 2.31
C PHE A 94 8.99 -0.49 3.65
N PRO A 95 9.79 0.56 3.96
CA PRO A 95 9.54 1.42 5.11
C PRO A 95 8.40 2.39 4.81
N PRO A 96 7.93 3.17 5.80
CA PRO A 96 7.00 4.26 5.55
C PRO A 96 7.46 5.22 4.42
N PRO A 97 6.51 5.75 3.65
CA PRO A 97 5.05 5.75 3.86
C PRO A 97 4.36 4.41 3.63
N SER A 98 5.02 3.40 3.03
CA SER A 98 4.46 2.06 2.94
C SER A 98 4.36 1.41 4.32
N SER A 99 3.27 0.71 4.57
CA SER A 99 3.01 0.08 5.86
C SER A 99 3.45 -1.39 5.95
N GLY A 100 3.79 -2.01 4.81
CA GLY A 100 3.94 -3.46 4.70
C GLY A 100 4.94 -4.06 5.68
N ALA A 101 6.15 -3.52 5.75
CA ALA A 101 7.17 -4.03 6.67
C ALA A 101 6.73 -3.98 8.14
N ILE A 102 6.11 -2.87 8.56
CA ILE A 102 5.64 -2.69 9.93
C ILE A 102 4.43 -3.59 10.21
N ALA A 103 3.43 -3.56 9.35
CA ALA A 103 2.20 -4.32 9.57
C ALA A 103 2.46 -5.84 9.61
N VAL A 104 3.25 -6.36 8.65
CA VAL A 104 3.64 -7.78 8.65
C VAL A 104 4.49 -8.12 9.87
N GLY A 105 5.46 -7.24 10.22
CA GLY A 105 6.29 -7.42 11.40
C GLY A 105 5.48 -7.45 12.69
N GLN A 106 4.50 -6.57 12.84
CA GLN A 106 3.60 -6.57 13.99
C GLN A 106 2.74 -7.82 14.05
N ILE A 107 2.09 -8.21 12.95
CA ILE A 107 1.26 -9.42 12.90
C ILE A 107 2.07 -10.64 13.33
N LEU A 108 3.23 -10.85 12.73
CA LEU A 108 4.08 -12.00 13.04
C LEU A 108 4.64 -11.93 14.47
N GLY A 109 5.08 -10.76 14.90
CA GLY A 109 5.61 -10.55 16.25
C GLY A 109 4.55 -10.70 17.34
N ILE A 110 3.31 -10.26 17.11
CA ILE A 110 2.18 -10.49 18.01
C ILE A 110 1.83 -11.97 18.05
N LEU A 111 1.72 -12.65 16.89
CA LEU A 111 1.46 -14.08 16.82
C LEU A 111 2.49 -14.91 17.60
N ALA A 112 3.77 -14.54 17.50
CA ALA A 112 4.85 -15.19 18.22
C ALA A 112 4.69 -15.14 19.77
N GLN A 113 3.92 -14.18 20.29
CA GLN A 113 3.61 -14.01 21.71
C GLN A 113 2.30 -14.69 22.14
N THR A 114 1.61 -15.40 21.23
CA THR A 114 0.34 -16.07 21.46
C THR A 114 0.48 -17.58 21.36
N PRO A 115 -0.51 -18.37 21.81
CA PRO A 115 -0.53 -19.81 21.61
C PRO A 115 -0.43 -20.25 20.14
N ALA A 116 -0.79 -19.37 19.16
CA ALA A 116 -0.69 -19.67 17.73
C ALA A 116 0.73 -20.07 17.29
N ALA A 117 1.77 -19.57 17.98
CA ALA A 117 3.17 -19.92 17.70
C ALA A 117 3.47 -21.43 17.80
N ALA A 118 2.72 -22.17 18.64
CA ALA A 118 2.88 -23.60 18.84
C ALA A 118 1.80 -24.46 18.16
N MET A 119 0.80 -23.84 17.53
CA MET A 119 -0.29 -24.55 16.88
C MET A 119 0.19 -25.23 15.59
N LYS A 120 -0.28 -26.45 15.39
CA LYS A 120 -0.01 -27.21 14.17
C LYS A 120 -1.14 -27.00 13.17
N LEU A 121 -0.82 -27.18 11.90
CA LEU A 121 -1.82 -27.30 10.83
C LEU A 121 -2.71 -28.51 11.10
N ASP A 122 -3.91 -28.49 10.59
CA ASP A 122 -4.85 -29.63 10.65
C ASP A 122 -4.40 -30.80 9.76
N GLY A 123 -5.19 -31.86 9.71
CA GLY A 123 -4.90 -33.05 8.91
C GLY A 123 -4.90 -32.83 7.39
N ALA A 124 -5.44 -31.70 6.92
CA ALA A 124 -5.40 -31.28 5.52
C ALA A 124 -4.26 -30.28 5.23
N GLY A 125 -3.46 -29.95 6.22
CA GLY A 125 -2.37 -28.97 6.10
C GLY A 125 -2.85 -27.50 6.15
N LEU A 126 -4.05 -27.25 6.70
CA LEU A 126 -4.63 -25.91 6.80
C LEU A 126 -4.52 -25.35 8.23
N PRO A 127 -4.50 -24.04 8.40
CA PRO A 127 -4.60 -23.40 9.71
C PRO A 127 -5.93 -23.76 10.40
N THR A 128 -5.88 -24.02 11.70
CA THR A 128 -7.08 -24.25 12.51
C THR A 128 -7.88 -22.97 12.70
N ALA A 129 -9.15 -23.09 13.11
CA ALA A 129 -10.00 -21.93 13.44
C ALA A 129 -9.38 -21.08 14.57
N ASP A 130 -8.81 -21.72 15.57
CA ASP A 130 -8.13 -21.00 16.67
C ASP A 130 -6.90 -20.23 16.18
N TRP A 131 -6.10 -20.82 15.28
CA TRP A 131 -4.97 -20.12 14.68
C TRP A 131 -5.44 -18.89 13.87
N LEU A 132 -6.51 -19.06 13.08
CA LEU A 132 -7.10 -17.97 12.30
C LEU A 132 -7.66 -16.86 13.21
N HIS A 133 -8.23 -17.21 14.36
CA HIS A 133 -8.65 -16.23 15.35
C HIS A 133 -7.46 -15.36 15.82
N TYR A 134 -6.36 -15.98 16.28
CA TYR A 134 -5.17 -15.21 16.69
C TYR A 134 -4.60 -14.37 15.55
N TYR A 135 -4.56 -14.91 14.34
CA TYR A 135 -4.07 -14.18 13.17
C TYR A 135 -4.93 -12.94 12.86
N THR A 136 -6.23 -13.09 12.82
CA THR A 136 -7.14 -11.98 12.50
C THR A 136 -7.14 -10.90 13.59
N GLU A 137 -7.04 -11.29 14.87
CA GLU A 137 -6.93 -10.33 15.97
C GLU A 137 -5.56 -9.62 15.98
N ALA A 138 -4.46 -10.32 15.69
CA ALA A 138 -3.15 -9.71 15.51
C ALA A 138 -3.17 -8.71 14.35
N ALA A 139 -3.81 -9.06 13.23
CA ALA A 139 -3.98 -8.16 12.10
C ALA A 139 -4.80 -6.91 12.46
N ARG A 140 -5.91 -7.05 13.20
CA ARG A 140 -6.71 -5.91 13.69
C ARG A 140 -5.87 -4.93 14.52
N LEU A 141 -5.05 -5.45 15.42
CA LEU A 141 -4.18 -4.64 16.28
C LEU A 141 -3.10 -3.92 15.46
N ALA A 142 -2.47 -4.63 14.52
CA ALA A 142 -1.47 -4.05 13.63
C ALA A 142 -2.05 -2.97 12.72
N PHE A 143 -3.26 -3.18 12.19
CA PHE A 143 -3.91 -2.20 11.33
C PHE A 143 -4.42 -0.99 12.10
N ALA A 144 -4.83 -1.13 13.36
CA ALA A 144 -5.14 0.01 14.22
C ALA A 144 -3.89 0.89 14.44
N ASP A 145 -2.74 0.27 14.69
CA ASP A 145 -1.47 1.00 14.83
C ASP A 145 -1.04 1.62 13.49
N ARG A 146 -1.21 0.90 12.38
CA ARG A 146 -0.96 1.41 11.04
C ARG A 146 -1.75 2.69 10.77
N ALA A 147 -3.06 2.65 11.01
CA ALA A 147 -3.95 3.79 10.75
C ALA A 147 -3.57 5.03 11.58
N GLN A 148 -3.05 4.84 12.79
CA GLN A 148 -2.69 5.93 13.68
C GLN A 148 -1.28 6.48 13.44
N TYR A 149 -0.31 5.62 13.10
CA TYR A 149 1.10 5.99 13.19
C TYR A 149 1.84 6.00 11.86
N VAL A 150 1.47 5.17 10.87
CA VAL A 150 2.22 5.06 9.63
C VAL A 150 1.89 6.22 8.71
N ALA A 151 2.90 7.02 8.40
CA ALA A 151 2.79 8.22 7.57
C ALA A 151 4.06 8.45 6.75
N ASP A 152 4.07 9.47 5.90
CA ASP A 152 5.27 9.85 5.15
C ASP A 152 6.32 10.46 6.08
N PRO A 153 7.51 9.83 6.22
CA PRO A 153 8.57 10.31 7.10
C PRO A 153 9.19 11.64 6.66
N ASP A 154 8.91 12.11 5.45
CA ASP A 154 9.35 13.42 5.00
C ASP A 154 8.55 14.56 5.68
N PHE A 155 7.37 14.23 6.23
CA PHE A 155 6.44 15.19 6.85
C PHE A 155 6.11 14.86 8.30
N VAL A 156 6.13 13.57 8.69
CA VAL A 156 5.68 13.12 10.00
C VAL A 156 6.78 12.32 10.71
N GLN A 157 7.06 12.68 11.95
CA GLN A 157 8.03 11.95 12.76
C GLN A 157 7.44 10.62 13.25
N PRO A 158 8.26 9.56 13.30
CA PRO A 158 7.83 8.26 13.81
C PRO A 158 7.50 8.32 15.31
N PRO A 159 6.60 7.42 15.79
CA PRO A 159 6.33 7.30 17.22
C PRO A 159 7.62 6.94 17.97
N ALA A 160 7.81 7.52 19.16
CA ALA A 160 9.02 7.34 19.99
C ALA A 160 10.36 7.59 19.26
N GLY A 161 10.36 8.36 18.15
CA GLY A 161 11.54 8.69 17.36
C GLY A 161 12.01 7.58 16.41
N SER A 162 11.33 6.44 16.34
CA SER A 162 11.68 5.35 15.42
C SER A 162 10.47 4.50 15.05
N TRP A 163 10.35 4.15 13.76
CA TRP A 163 9.35 3.18 13.29
C TRP A 163 9.53 1.80 13.93
N MET A 164 10.74 1.45 14.36
CA MET A 164 11.03 0.20 15.07
C MET A 164 10.34 0.13 16.43
N SER A 165 9.90 1.25 17.01
CA SER A 165 9.14 1.24 18.26
C SER A 165 7.85 0.42 18.20
N LEU A 166 7.27 0.33 17.00
CA LEU A 166 6.09 -0.51 16.71
C LEU A 166 6.41 -2.01 16.64
N LEU A 167 7.68 -2.38 16.55
CA LEU A 167 8.17 -3.75 16.47
C LEU A 167 8.96 -4.19 17.72
N GLU A 168 9.07 -3.31 18.71
CA GLU A 168 9.75 -3.63 19.96
C GLU A 168 9.08 -4.81 20.69
N PRO A 169 9.84 -5.82 21.16
CA PRO A 169 9.27 -7.03 21.79
C PRO A 169 8.32 -6.75 22.93
N ALA A 170 8.62 -5.76 23.78
CA ALA A 170 7.78 -5.37 24.90
C ALA A 170 6.44 -4.79 24.42
N TYR A 171 6.47 -3.98 23.34
CA TYR A 171 5.27 -3.45 22.73
C TYR A 171 4.42 -4.55 22.11
N LEU A 172 5.01 -5.42 21.28
CA LEU A 172 4.32 -6.55 20.65
C LEU A 172 3.66 -7.47 21.70
N LYS A 173 4.36 -7.73 22.81
CA LYS A 173 3.81 -8.51 23.94
C LYS A 173 2.60 -7.82 24.56
N SER A 174 2.64 -6.50 24.73
CA SER A 174 1.50 -5.74 25.27
C SER A 174 0.29 -5.81 24.35
N ARG A 175 0.51 -5.77 23.02
CA ARG A 175 -0.55 -5.92 22.04
C ARG A 175 -1.14 -7.33 22.03
N ALA A 176 -0.30 -8.37 22.08
CA ALA A 176 -0.72 -9.76 22.16
C ALA A 176 -1.59 -10.05 23.39
N ALA A 177 -1.32 -9.42 24.52
CA ALA A 177 -2.10 -9.57 25.75
C ALA A 177 -3.56 -9.08 25.65
N LEU A 178 -3.91 -8.33 24.62
CA LEU A 178 -5.28 -7.89 24.35
C LEU A 178 -6.12 -8.96 23.64
N ILE A 179 -5.50 -9.99 23.06
CA ILE A 179 -6.19 -11.04 22.34
C ILE A 179 -6.79 -12.04 23.33
N GLY A 180 -8.10 -12.03 23.47
CA GLY A 180 -8.87 -12.97 24.30
C GLY A 180 -9.55 -14.06 23.44
N ALA A 181 -10.45 -14.81 24.07
CA ALA A 181 -11.23 -15.84 23.39
C ALA A 181 -12.29 -15.28 22.41
N GLN A 182 -12.60 -14.00 22.54
CA GLN A 182 -13.58 -13.31 21.69
C GLN A 182 -12.92 -12.26 20.85
N SER A 183 -13.48 -12.01 19.64
CA SER A 183 -12.98 -10.96 18.76
C SER A 183 -13.06 -9.59 19.41
N LEU A 184 -12.02 -8.79 19.24
CA LEU A 184 -11.99 -7.36 19.61
C LEU A 184 -13.00 -6.54 18.78
N LYS A 185 -13.45 -7.07 17.62
CA LYS A 185 -14.29 -6.37 16.63
C LYS A 185 -13.60 -5.10 16.09
N VAL A 186 -13.41 -4.10 16.92
CA VAL A 186 -12.67 -2.87 16.63
C VAL A 186 -11.48 -2.78 17.59
N ALA A 187 -10.27 -2.82 17.04
CA ALA A 187 -9.05 -2.61 17.81
C ALA A 187 -8.73 -1.12 17.91
N GLN A 188 -8.19 -0.73 19.06
CA GLN A 188 -7.65 0.63 19.26
C GLN A 188 -6.13 0.62 19.05
N PRO A 189 -5.55 1.73 18.57
CA PRO A 189 -4.09 1.86 18.48
C PRO A 189 -3.46 1.76 19.87
N GLY A 190 -2.26 1.19 19.95
CA GLY A 190 -1.50 1.12 21.17
C GLY A 190 -0.64 2.37 21.38
N GLN A 191 0.25 2.31 22.38
CA GLN A 191 1.21 3.37 22.67
C GLN A 191 2.63 2.80 22.59
N PRO A 192 3.32 2.88 21.45
CA PRO A 192 4.66 2.30 21.26
C PRO A 192 5.77 3.12 21.95
N GLY A 193 5.41 4.05 22.80
CA GLY A 193 6.29 4.96 23.53
C GLY A 193 5.73 6.37 23.58
N ALA A 194 6.55 7.36 23.95
CA ALA A 194 6.11 8.75 23.98
C ALA A 194 5.79 9.25 22.55
N VAL A 195 4.54 9.59 22.30
CA VAL A 195 4.08 10.22 21.07
C VAL A 195 3.96 11.71 21.32
N LYS A 196 4.70 12.52 20.55
CA LYS A 196 4.75 13.98 20.74
C LYS A 196 3.66 14.76 20.00
N THR A 197 2.95 14.11 19.08
CA THR A 197 1.95 14.73 18.23
C THR A 197 0.66 13.94 18.24
N SER A 198 -0.47 14.61 18.34
CA SER A 198 -1.77 14.02 18.05
C SER A 198 -1.90 13.96 16.52
N LEU A 199 -1.94 12.75 15.98
CA LEU A 199 -2.11 12.49 14.56
C LEU A 199 -3.54 12.02 14.32
N ALA A 200 -4.21 12.57 13.32
CA ALA A 200 -5.50 12.06 12.91
C ALA A 200 -5.36 10.67 12.30
N PRO A 201 -6.15 9.68 12.73
CA PRO A 201 -6.12 8.35 12.14
C PRO A 201 -6.61 8.40 10.69
N MET A 202 -6.10 7.49 9.87
CA MET A 202 -6.63 7.29 8.52
C MET A 202 -8.06 6.74 8.64
N ALA A 203 -9.00 7.36 7.94
CA ALA A 203 -10.37 6.86 7.87
C ALA A 203 -10.40 5.50 7.13
N ASP A 204 -11.34 4.63 7.53
CA ASP A 204 -11.59 3.39 6.80
C ASP A 204 -11.98 3.71 5.35
N GLN A 205 -11.26 3.12 4.41
CA GLN A 205 -11.52 3.27 2.99
C GLN A 205 -11.67 1.90 2.34
N PRO A 206 -12.64 1.73 1.43
CA PRO A 206 -12.75 0.50 0.67
C PRO A 206 -11.55 0.41 -0.30
N GLU A 207 -10.78 -0.66 -0.21
CA GLU A 207 -9.71 -0.98 -1.15
C GLU A 207 -10.27 -1.76 -2.35
N TYR A 208 -9.98 -1.28 -3.56
CA TYR A 208 -10.56 -1.84 -4.80
C TYR A 208 -9.58 -2.66 -5.63
N GLY A 209 -8.34 -2.71 -5.25
CA GLY A 209 -7.36 -3.59 -5.84
C GLY A 209 -6.04 -2.94 -6.21
N THR A 210 -5.02 -3.76 -6.14
CA THR A 210 -3.63 -3.42 -6.40
C THR A 210 -2.97 -4.65 -7.02
N SER A 211 -1.98 -4.47 -7.88
CA SER A 211 -1.21 -5.58 -8.44
C SER A 211 0.14 -5.69 -7.75
N HIS A 212 0.54 -6.92 -7.43
CA HIS A 212 1.88 -7.21 -6.91
C HIS A 212 2.59 -8.21 -7.80
N ILE A 213 3.86 -7.96 -8.07
CA ILE A 213 4.71 -8.81 -8.90
C ILE A 213 5.93 -9.21 -8.09
N SER A 214 6.16 -10.51 -7.98
CA SER A 214 7.37 -11.08 -7.39
C SER A 214 8.11 -11.89 -8.45
N ILE A 215 9.39 -11.59 -8.65
CA ILE A 215 10.25 -12.26 -9.64
C ILE A 215 11.55 -12.64 -8.96
N VAL A 216 11.99 -13.87 -9.19
CA VAL A 216 13.34 -14.33 -8.88
C VAL A 216 13.95 -14.87 -10.16
N ASP A 217 15.10 -14.36 -10.58
CA ASP A 217 15.76 -14.82 -11.78
C ASP A 217 16.73 -15.99 -11.52
N GLY A 218 17.30 -16.54 -12.60
CA GLY A 218 18.26 -17.66 -12.51
C GLY A 218 19.60 -17.30 -11.86
N HIS A 219 19.87 -16.03 -11.59
CA HIS A 219 21.07 -15.54 -10.90
C HIS A 219 20.81 -15.26 -9.40
N GLY A 220 19.56 -15.44 -8.93
CA GLY A 220 19.16 -15.16 -7.56
C GLY A 220 18.79 -13.70 -7.31
N ASN A 221 18.70 -12.85 -8.33
CA ASN A 221 18.15 -11.50 -8.17
C ASN A 221 16.66 -11.59 -7.88
N ALA A 222 16.18 -10.80 -6.93
CA ALA A 222 14.79 -10.77 -6.54
C ALA A 222 14.19 -9.37 -6.74
N LEU A 223 12.97 -9.32 -7.27
CA LEU A 223 12.14 -8.12 -7.40
C LEU A 223 10.81 -8.36 -6.70
N ALA A 224 10.39 -7.43 -5.89
CA ALA A 224 9.02 -7.33 -5.38
C ALA A 224 8.50 -5.93 -5.72
N MET A 225 7.43 -5.83 -6.51
CA MET A 225 6.89 -4.56 -6.98
C MET A 225 5.38 -4.53 -6.79
N THR A 226 4.90 -3.54 -6.06
CA THR A 226 3.48 -3.20 -5.99
C THR A 226 3.20 -2.03 -6.93
N THR A 227 2.16 -2.14 -7.75
CA THR A 227 1.74 -1.09 -8.68
C THR A 227 0.23 -0.99 -8.68
N THR A 228 -0.28 0.22 -8.65
CA THR A 228 -1.71 0.49 -8.54
C THR A 228 -2.06 1.84 -9.16
N ILE A 229 -3.34 2.03 -9.42
CA ILE A 229 -3.98 3.33 -9.65
C ILE A 229 -5.06 3.58 -8.60
N GLU A 230 -5.05 2.78 -7.52
CA GLU A 230 -5.93 2.69 -6.36
C GLU A 230 -7.31 2.12 -6.73
N ASP A 231 -8.34 2.91 -7.08
CA ASP A 231 -9.64 2.37 -7.55
C ASP A 231 -9.45 1.63 -8.90
N ALA A 232 -10.32 0.67 -9.21
CA ALA A 232 -10.31 -0.14 -10.45
C ALA A 232 -10.15 0.67 -11.74
N PHE A 233 -10.65 1.91 -11.76
CA PHE A 233 -10.51 2.87 -12.85
C PHE A 233 -9.82 4.17 -12.40
N GLY A 234 -9.12 4.15 -11.28
CA GLY A 234 -8.44 5.30 -10.69
C GLY A 234 -9.38 6.50 -10.56
N ALA A 235 -8.92 7.69 -10.87
CA ALA A 235 -9.73 8.90 -10.90
C ALA A 235 -10.79 8.93 -12.03
N ARG A 236 -10.97 7.84 -12.78
CA ARG A 236 -11.87 7.72 -13.95
C ARG A 236 -11.57 8.74 -15.06
N GLN A 237 -10.37 9.26 -15.06
CA GLN A 237 -9.86 10.19 -16.04
C GLN A 237 -8.81 9.53 -16.92
N MET A 238 -9.06 9.48 -18.22
CA MET A 238 -8.15 8.84 -19.19
C MET A 238 -7.40 9.88 -20.00
N VAL A 239 -6.08 9.74 -20.07
CA VAL A 239 -5.17 10.61 -20.84
C VAL A 239 -4.29 9.71 -21.69
N LYS A 240 -4.21 9.99 -23.00
CA LYS A 240 -3.29 9.28 -23.91
C LYS A 240 -3.27 7.75 -23.73
N GLY A 241 -4.45 7.18 -23.55
CA GLY A 241 -4.62 5.73 -23.45
C GLY A 241 -4.38 5.10 -22.07
N PHE A 242 -4.13 5.87 -21.00
CA PHE A 242 -4.03 5.36 -19.63
C PHE A 242 -4.90 6.16 -18.66
N LEU A 243 -5.28 5.52 -17.57
CA LEU A 243 -6.07 6.12 -16.50
C LEU A 243 -5.15 6.80 -15.47
N LEU A 244 -5.60 7.94 -14.96
CA LEU A 244 -4.94 8.60 -13.83
C LEU A 244 -5.38 7.94 -12.54
N ASN A 245 -4.46 7.85 -11.57
CA ASN A 245 -4.73 7.31 -10.24
C ASN A 245 -5.58 8.26 -9.38
N ASN A 246 -6.11 7.74 -8.27
CA ASN A 246 -6.74 8.51 -7.19
C ASN A 246 -6.04 8.26 -5.84
N GLU A 247 -4.74 8.01 -5.85
CA GLU A 247 -3.92 7.60 -4.71
C GLU A 247 -3.87 8.61 -3.55
N LEU A 248 -4.24 9.87 -3.81
CA LEU A 248 -4.25 10.91 -2.77
C LEU A 248 -5.20 10.59 -1.60
N THR A 249 -6.19 9.75 -1.83
CA THR A 249 -7.14 9.33 -0.79
C THR A 249 -6.58 8.29 0.19
N ASP A 250 -5.40 7.74 -0.06
CA ASP A 250 -4.73 6.79 0.84
C ASP A 250 -4.18 7.42 2.13
N PHE A 251 -4.21 8.74 2.22
CA PHE A 251 -3.74 9.47 3.40
C PHE A 251 -4.90 10.00 4.24
N SER A 252 -4.64 10.28 5.51
CA SER A 252 -5.59 10.99 6.38
C SER A 252 -5.98 12.32 5.76
N PHE A 253 -7.27 12.67 5.84
CA PHE A 253 -7.77 13.95 5.32
C PHE A 253 -7.52 15.12 6.27
N ALA A 254 -7.08 14.86 7.49
CA ALA A 254 -6.69 15.84 8.47
C ALA A 254 -5.30 15.55 9.03
N PRO A 255 -4.45 16.56 9.28
CA PRO A 255 -3.09 16.34 9.79
C PRO A 255 -3.05 15.99 11.29
N ALA A 256 -4.07 16.36 12.06
CA ALA A 256 -4.21 16.13 13.49
C ALA A 256 -5.68 16.08 13.90
N ASP A 257 -5.96 15.48 15.06
CA ASP A 257 -7.27 15.54 15.74
C ASP A 257 -7.51 16.91 16.38
#